data_1e3c9658f9313e078d2cfceeb9a1d196
#
_entry.id   1e3c9658f9313e078d2cfceeb9a1d196
#
_cell.length_a   1.000
_cell.length_b   1.000
_cell.length_c   1.000
_cell.angle_alpha   90.00
_cell.angle_beta   90.00
_cell.angle_gamma   90.00
#
_symmetry.space_group_name_H-M   'P 1'
#
loop_
_entity.id
_entity.type
_entity.pdbx_description
1 polymer ?
#
loop_
_entity_poly.entity_id
_entity_poly.type
_entity_poly.pdbx_seq_one_letter_code
_entity_poly.pdbx_strand_id
1 'polypeptide(L)'
;MIGVVMAGGKGTRMNLDNEKLLLEYKKPVIVHVLDSLKNSNSFSKILAVTSSNSPKTKKFLEENNIETFDTSGTGYVEDLNLVLKTVQDEVLVTSGDLPLLDVEIIQEILTHFDPTKIWTSILVTNKLLTSLGLESSYSVIFDGKKCHYTGISLINSENIFSLENLDENYVIIDDKRIAFNLNSKQDYDLLGTA
;
A
#
# COMPACT_ATOMS: atom_id res chain seq x y z
N MET A 1 0.47 -9.13 14.30
CA MET A 1 0.11 -8.58 12.96
C MET A 1 1.35 -8.53 12.08
N ILE A 2 1.21 -8.80 10.80
CA ILE A 2 2.27 -8.74 9.79
C ILE A 2 2.05 -7.52 8.89
N GLY A 3 3.13 -6.79 8.57
CA GLY A 3 3.12 -5.71 7.58
C GLY A 3 3.46 -6.27 6.19
N VAL A 4 2.57 -6.12 5.21
CA VAL A 4 2.78 -6.55 3.82
C VAL A 4 2.86 -5.32 2.92
N VAL A 5 3.97 -5.17 2.21
CA VAL A 5 4.21 -4.06 1.27
C VAL A 5 4.13 -4.58 -0.16
N MET A 6 3.15 -4.10 -0.94
CA MET A 6 3.01 -4.46 -2.35
C MET A 6 4.02 -3.69 -3.20
N ALA A 7 5.03 -4.38 -3.70
CA ALA A 7 6.18 -3.82 -4.41
C ALA A 7 6.42 -4.42 -5.81
N GLY A 8 5.50 -5.27 -6.30
CA GLY A 8 5.63 -6.01 -7.56
C GLY A 8 5.07 -5.32 -8.82
N GLY A 9 4.66 -4.05 -8.73
CA GLY A 9 3.97 -3.35 -9.81
C GLY A 9 4.88 -2.92 -10.98
N LYS A 10 4.36 -2.97 -12.22
CA LYS A 10 5.08 -2.60 -13.45
C LYS A 10 5.51 -1.13 -13.54
N GLY A 11 4.87 -0.21 -12.81
CA GLY A 11 5.17 1.22 -12.87
C GLY A 11 5.06 1.89 -14.25
N THR A 12 4.36 1.30 -15.19
CA THR A 12 4.36 1.68 -16.63
C THR A 12 3.85 3.08 -16.94
N ARG A 13 3.07 3.68 -16.03
CA ARG A 13 2.48 5.02 -16.25
C ARG A 13 3.50 6.16 -16.12
N MET A 14 4.64 5.92 -15.51
CA MET A 14 5.64 6.98 -15.26
C MET A 14 6.66 7.12 -16.38
N ASN A 15 6.76 6.13 -17.28
CA ASN A 15 7.67 6.13 -18.45
C ASN A 15 9.10 6.57 -18.09
N LEU A 16 9.64 6.04 -16.97
CA LEU A 16 10.94 6.39 -16.43
C LEU A 16 11.94 5.25 -16.66
N ASP A 17 13.23 5.60 -16.74
CA ASP A 17 14.33 4.64 -16.87
C ASP A 17 14.53 3.78 -15.60
N ASN A 18 13.93 4.19 -14.48
CA ASN A 18 14.02 3.49 -13.20
C ASN A 18 12.66 3.00 -12.71
N GLU A 19 12.66 1.97 -11.87
CA GLU A 19 11.44 1.46 -11.24
C GLU A 19 10.88 2.50 -10.26
N LYS A 20 9.56 2.70 -10.28
CA LYS A 20 8.82 3.73 -9.53
C LYS A 20 9.21 3.79 -8.05
N LEU A 21 9.35 2.63 -7.41
CA LEU A 21 9.61 2.53 -5.97
C LEU A 21 11.04 2.90 -5.59
N LEU A 22 11.95 2.96 -6.56
CA LEU A 22 13.35 3.39 -6.39
C LEU A 22 13.58 4.85 -6.78
N LEU A 23 12.53 5.60 -7.10
CA LEU A 23 12.66 7.04 -7.31
C LEU A 23 13.03 7.73 -6.00
N GLU A 24 13.90 8.73 -6.11
CA GLU A 24 14.44 9.45 -4.96
C GLU A 24 13.51 10.59 -4.52
N TYR A 25 13.04 10.50 -3.28
CA TYR A 25 12.45 11.60 -2.53
C TYR A 25 13.10 11.62 -1.14
N LYS A 26 14.19 12.35 -0.97
CA LYS A 26 15.12 12.29 0.19
C LYS A 26 15.79 10.91 0.36
N LYS A 27 15.13 9.85 0.01
CA LYS A 27 15.55 8.44 -0.06
C LYS A 27 14.60 7.70 -1.03
N PRO A 28 14.89 6.46 -1.47
CA PRO A 28 13.98 5.71 -2.32
C PRO A 28 12.57 5.63 -1.74
N VAL A 29 11.56 5.82 -2.58
CA VAL A 29 10.15 5.88 -2.15
C VAL A 29 9.74 4.71 -1.26
N ILE A 30 10.13 3.48 -1.64
CA ILE A 30 9.80 2.29 -0.85
C ILE A 30 10.39 2.32 0.56
N VAL A 31 11.53 3.00 0.76
CA VAL A 31 12.18 3.09 2.07
C VAL A 31 11.37 3.92 3.05
N HIS A 32 10.59 4.91 2.57
CA HIS A 32 9.66 5.65 3.45
C HIS A 32 8.63 4.72 4.06
N VAL A 33 8.01 3.86 3.24
CA VAL A 33 6.99 2.90 3.70
C VAL A 33 7.60 1.88 4.67
N LEU A 34 8.74 1.29 4.31
CA LEU A 34 9.41 0.29 5.15
C LEU A 34 9.87 0.85 6.50
N ASP A 35 10.45 2.05 6.51
CA ASP A 35 10.89 2.70 7.76
C ASP A 35 9.70 3.03 8.65
N SER A 36 8.59 3.50 8.07
CA SER A 36 7.38 3.82 8.83
C SER A 36 6.78 2.57 9.48
N LEU A 37 6.72 1.46 8.73
CA LEU A 37 6.29 0.17 9.30
C LEU A 37 7.24 -0.31 10.40
N LYS A 38 8.56 -0.30 10.16
CA LYS A 38 9.56 -0.73 11.15
C LYS A 38 9.48 0.11 12.43
N ASN A 39 9.48 1.44 12.28
CA ASN A 39 9.51 2.36 13.41
C ASN A 39 8.20 2.42 14.19
N SER A 40 7.07 1.96 13.63
CA SER A 40 5.81 1.85 14.37
C SER A 40 5.86 0.81 15.48
N ASN A 41 6.80 -0.16 15.39
CA ASN A 41 6.94 -1.30 16.31
C ASN A 41 5.64 -2.13 16.46
N SER A 42 4.75 -2.07 15.48
CA SER A 42 3.43 -2.72 15.54
C SER A 42 3.39 -4.07 14.83
N PHE A 43 4.47 -4.43 14.12
CA PHE A 43 4.52 -5.61 13.28
C PHE A 43 5.57 -6.60 13.76
N SER A 44 5.18 -7.88 13.91
CA SER A 44 6.08 -8.98 14.22
C SER A 44 7.02 -9.31 13.05
N LYS A 45 6.57 -8.99 11.82
CA LYS A 45 7.28 -9.23 10.57
C LYS A 45 6.86 -8.21 9.52
N ILE A 46 7.78 -7.83 8.63
CA ILE A 46 7.49 -7.02 7.45
C ILE A 46 7.93 -7.81 6.22
N LEU A 47 7.02 -7.94 5.26
CA LEU A 47 7.19 -8.72 4.04
C LEU A 47 6.93 -7.84 2.82
N ALA A 48 7.88 -7.76 1.90
CA ALA A 48 7.70 -7.05 0.64
C ALA A 48 7.33 -8.03 -0.48
N VAL A 49 6.20 -7.81 -1.13
CA VAL A 49 5.72 -8.62 -2.25
C VAL A 49 6.33 -8.09 -3.53
N THR A 50 7.18 -8.89 -4.15
CA THR A 50 7.89 -8.57 -5.40
C THR A 50 7.43 -9.44 -6.55
N SER A 51 7.78 -9.06 -7.77
CA SER A 51 7.49 -9.86 -8.95
C SER A 51 8.57 -9.69 -10.02
N SER A 52 8.46 -10.46 -11.10
CA SER A 52 9.31 -10.29 -12.28
C SER A 52 9.20 -8.91 -12.96
N ASN A 53 8.17 -8.13 -12.61
CA ASN A 53 7.95 -6.78 -13.14
C ASN A 53 8.81 -5.70 -12.45
N SER A 54 9.43 -6.01 -11.29
CA SER A 54 10.20 -5.07 -10.48
C SER A 54 11.54 -5.67 -9.98
N PRO A 55 12.41 -6.15 -10.90
CA PRO A 55 13.64 -6.86 -10.53
C PRO A 55 14.66 -5.99 -9.80
N LYS A 56 14.74 -4.69 -10.13
CA LYS A 56 15.65 -3.76 -9.43
C LYS A 56 15.16 -3.49 -8.00
N THR A 57 13.85 -3.31 -7.82
CA THR A 57 13.25 -3.14 -6.48
C THR A 57 13.47 -4.39 -5.63
N LYS A 58 13.25 -5.58 -6.19
CA LYS A 58 13.55 -6.84 -5.49
C LYS A 58 15.00 -6.89 -5.03
N LYS A 59 15.94 -6.69 -5.94
CA LYS A 59 17.38 -6.69 -5.62
C LYS A 59 17.71 -5.68 -4.51
N PHE A 60 17.19 -4.46 -4.62
CA PHE A 60 17.37 -3.43 -3.59
C PHE A 60 16.87 -3.87 -2.21
N LEU A 61 15.69 -4.50 -2.15
CA LEU A 61 15.10 -5.00 -0.90
C LEU A 61 15.97 -6.11 -0.28
N GLU A 62 16.41 -7.07 -1.07
CA GLU A 62 17.28 -8.16 -0.63
C GLU A 62 18.63 -7.64 -0.09
N GLU A 63 19.26 -6.69 -0.79
CA GLU A 63 20.51 -6.03 -0.35
C GLU A 63 20.35 -5.25 0.96
N ASN A 64 19.13 -4.81 1.29
CA ASN A 64 18.79 -4.12 2.54
C ASN A 64 18.17 -5.05 3.61
N ASN A 65 18.30 -6.37 3.45
CA ASN A 65 17.81 -7.40 4.37
C ASN A 65 16.30 -7.29 4.65
N ILE A 66 15.52 -6.89 3.66
CA ILE A 66 14.05 -6.95 3.69
C ILE A 66 13.62 -8.30 3.16
N GLU A 67 12.80 -9.00 3.92
CA GLU A 67 12.23 -10.26 3.46
C GLU A 67 11.29 -10.02 2.28
N THR A 68 11.49 -10.78 1.20
CA THR A 68 10.69 -10.67 -0.02
C THR A 68 9.84 -11.93 -0.24
N PHE A 69 8.67 -11.73 -0.82
CA PHE A 69 7.78 -12.79 -1.29
C PHE A 69 7.57 -12.61 -2.79
N ASP A 70 8.03 -13.58 -3.58
CA ASP A 70 7.95 -13.49 -5.03
C ASP A 70 6.60 -13.98 -5.55
N THR A 71 6.02 -13.20 -6.45
CA THR A 71 4.80 -13.53 -7.17
C THR A 71 5.04 -13.51 -8.69
N SER A 72 4.06 -13.99 -9.44
CA SER A 72 4.12 -13.97 -10.91
C SER A 72 3.94 -12.57 -11.51
N GLY A 73 3.41 -11.60 -10.75
CA GLY A 73 3.14 -10.24 -11.23
C GLY A 73 1.99 -10.18 -12.25
N THR A 74 1.05 -11.12 -12.16
CA THR A 74 -0.12 -11.19 -13.05
C THR A 74 -1.16 -10.13 -12.74
N GLY A 75 -1.24 -9.69 -11.47
CA GLY A 75 -2.17 -8.67 -11.02
C GLY A 75 -2.09 -8.45 -9.51
N TYR A 76 -2.56 -7.26 -9.07
CA TYR A 76 -2.54 -6.90 -7.63
C TYR A 76 -3.34 -7.90 -6.78
N VAL A 77 -4.54 -8.26 -7.23
CA VAL A 77 -5.46 -9.15 -6.50
C VAL A 77 -4.91 -10.56 -6.43
N GLU A 78 -4.38 -11.07 -7.53
CA GLU A 78 -3.80 -12.40 -7.64
C GLU A 78 -2.55 -12.52 -6.77
N ASP A 79 -1.66 -11.55 -6.84
CA ASP A 79 -0.42 -11.51 -6.05
C ASP A 79 -0.72 -11.41 -4.56
N LEU A 80 -1.66 -10.54 -4.17
CA LEU A 80 -2.09 -10.39 -2.78
C LEU A 80 -2.76 -11.67 -2.25
N ASN A 81 -3.65 -12.30 -3.03
CA ASN A 81 -4.29 -13.55 -2.65
C ASN A 81 -3.28 -14.66 -2.34
N LEU A 82 -2.21 -14.76 -3.15
CA LEU A 82 -1.15 -15.73 -2.93
C LEU A 82 -0.44 -15.50 -1.59
N VAL A 83 -0.13 -14.26 -1.27
CA VAL A 83 0.51 -13.88 0.00
C VAL A 83 -0.38 -14.16 1.19
N LEU A 84 -1.65 -13.73 1.15
CA LEU A 84 -2.59 -13.90 2.26
C LEU A 84 -2.84 -15.38 2.59
N LYS A 85 -2.90 -16.24 1.59
CA LYS A 85 -3.00 -17.71 1.80
C LYS A 85 -1.77 -18.30 2.50
N THR A 86 -0.62 -17.66 2.35
CA THR A 86 0.63 -18.15 2.95
C THR A 86 0.83 -17.59 4.37
N VAL A 87 0.42 -16.35 4.60
CA VAL A 87 0.67 -15.64 5.86
C VAL A 87 -0.26 -16.09 6.98
N GLN A 88 -1.55 -16.26 6.72
CA GLN A 88 -2.58 -16.71 7.66
C GLN A 88 -2.48 -16.03 9.05
N ASP A 89 -2.52 -14.70 9.07
CA ASP A 89 -2.36 -13.86 10.26
C ASP A 89 -3.22 -12.59 10.11
N GLU A 90 -3.23 -11.75 11.12
CA GLU A 90 -3.67 -10.35 11.01
C GLU A 90 -2.65 -9.58 10.18
N VAL A 91 -3.09 -8.88 9.16
CA VAL A 91 -2.21 -8.24 8.17
C VAL A 91 -2.61 -6.78 7.96
N LEU A 92 -1.63 -5.87 7.99
CA LEU A 92 -1.75 -4.59 7.32
C LEU A 92 -1.08 -4.70 5.96
N VAL A 93 -1.87 -4.56 4.89
CA VAL A 93 -1.36 -4.45 3.52
C VAL A 93 -1.21 -2.97 3.18
N THR A 94 -0.10 -2.59 2.57
CA THR A 94 0.09 -1.23 2.04
C THR A 94 0.76 -1.26 0.68
N SER A 95 0.45 -0.28 -0.16
CA SER A 95 1.20 -0.02 -1.38
C SER A 95 2.60 0.53 -1.04
N GLY A 96 3.62 0.13 -1.81
CA GLY A 96 5.00 0.59 -1.63
C GLY A 96 5.26 2.02 -2.12
N ASP A 97 4.26 2.70 -2.69
CA ASP A 97 4.36 3.98 -3.36
C ASP A 97 3.75 5.17 -2.57
N LEU A 98 3.76 5.07 -1.25
CA LEU A 98 3.26 6.09 -0.31
C LEU A 98 4.43 6.84 0.36
N PRO A 99 5.06 7.80 -0.31
CA PRO A 99 6.29 8.47 0.15
C PRO A 99 6.10 9.33 1.41
N LEU A 100 4.87 9.70 1.76
CA LEU A 100 4.55 10.51 2.93
C LEU A 100 4.05 9.69 4.12
N LEU A 101 3.93 8.36 3.98
CA LEU A 101 3.50 7.48 5.06
C LEU A 101 4.46 7.61 6.26
N ASP A 102 3.92 7.76 7.46
CA ASP A 102 4.69 7.85 8.69
C ASP A 102 4.12 6.99 9.82
N VAL A 103 4.80 6.99 10.95
CA VAL A 103 4.44 6.16 12.12
C VAL A 103 3.10 6.56 12.71
N GLU A 104 2.80 7.85 12.78
CA GLU A 104 1.59 8.37 13.41
C GLU A 104 0.34 7.91 12.66
N ILE A 105 0.35 8.05 11.31
CA ILE A 105 -0.80 7.62 10.50
C ILE A 105 -0.95 6.09 10.48
N ILE A 106 0.15 5.32 10.57
CA ILE A 106 0.08 3.86 10.71
C ILE A 106 -0.61 3.50 12.04
N GLN A 107 -0.21 4.14 13.13
CA GLN A 107 -0.82 3.90 14.44
C GLN A 107 -2.31 4.27 14.46
N GLU A 108 -2.70 5.38 13.83
CA GLU A 108 -4.10 5.74 13.65
C GLU A 108 -4.87 4.66 12.86
N ILE A 109 -4.35 4.23 11.72
CA ILE A 109 -4.97 3.17 10.90
C ILE A 109 -5.19 1.91 11.74
N LEU A 110 -4.19 1.49 12.52
CA LEU A 110 -4.27 0.28 13.33
C LEU A 110 -5.36 0.34 14.41
N THR A 111 -5.77 1.53 14.87
CA THR A 111 -6.90 1.66 15.80
C THR A 111 -8.24 1.22 15.21
N HIS A 112 -8.33 1.14 13.89
CA HIS A 112 -9.52 0.70 13.17
C HIS A 112 -9.54 -0.82 12.89
N PHE A 113 -8.52 -1.56 13.34
CA PHE A 113 -8.53 -3.01 13.18
C PHE A 113 -9.63 -3.65 14.03
N ASP A 114 -10.50 -4.38 13.38
CA ASP A 114 -11.56 -5.17 14.01
C ASP A 114 -11.37 -6.64 13.60
N PRO A 115 -10.99 -7.54 14.53
CA PRO A 115 -10.73 -8.95 14.21
C PRO A 115 -11.99 -9.70 13.73
N THR A 116 -13.18 -9.15 13.93
CA THR A 116 -14.44 -9.72 13.43
C THR A 116 -14.67 -9.43 11.95
N LYS A 117 -13.90 -8.49 11.37
CA LYS A 117 -13.96 -8.11 9.96
C LYS A 117 -12.84 -8.79 9.18
N ILE A 118 -13.20 -9.43 8.07
CA ILE A 118 -12.20 -10.10 7.22
C ILE A 118 -11.33 -9.05 6.49
N TRP A 119 -11.97 -7.98 5.98
CA TRP A 119 -11.30 -6.96 5.17
C TRP A 119 -11.84 -5.57 5.48
N THR A 120 -10.94 -4.65 5.77
CA THR A 120 -11.25 -3.23 5.95
C THR A 120 -10.31 -2.40 5.10
N SER A 121 -10.82 -1.74 4.06
CA SER A 121 -10.05 -0.83 3.21
C SER A 121 -10.06 0.59 3.75
N ILE A 122 -8.89 1.22 3.74
CA ILE A 122 -8.74 2.62 4.11
C ILE A 122 -8.97 3.49 2.86
N LEU A 123 -9.89 4.42 2.99
CA LEU A 123 -10.32 5.31 1.92
C LEU A 123 -10.00 6.77 2.26
N VAL A 124 -9.84 7.57 1.21
CA VAL A 124 -9.84 9.04 1.29
C VAL A 124 -10.99 9.59 0.46
N THR A 125 -11.53 10.75 0.83
CA THR A 125 -12.59 11.38 0.05
C THR A 125 -12.08 12.00 -1.25
N ASN A 126 -12.93 12.03 -2.27
CA ASN A 126 -12.64 12.78 -3.50
C ASN A 126 -12.37 14.26 -3.23
N LYS A 127 -12.99 14.82 -2.17
CA LYS A 127 -12.77 16.22 -1.75
C LYS A 127 -11.30 16.44 -1.36
N LEU A 128 -10.72 15.54 -0.58
CA LEU A 128 -9.30 15.63 -0.22
C LEU A 128 -8.41 15.52 -1.46
N LEU A 129 -8.60 14.49 -2.30
CA LEU A 129 -7.78 14.31 -3.51
C LEU A 129 -7.80 15.56 -4.39
N THR A 130 -9.01 16.11 -4.65
CA THR A 130 -9.16 17.34 -5.45
C THR A 130 -8.42 18.52 -4.83
N SER A 131 -8.47 18.67 -3.50
CA SER A 131 -7.76 19.77 -2.81
C SER A 131 -6.24 19.66 -2.88
N LEU A 132 -5.72 18.44 -3.06
CA LEU A 132 -4.29 18.15 -3.22
C LEU A 132 -3.84 18.12 -4.70
N GLY A 133 -4.76 18.30 -5.65
CA GLY A 133 -4.47 18.19 -7.08
C GLY A 133 -4.17 16.77 -7.54
N LEU A 134 -4.60 15.75 -6.77
CA LEU A 134 -4.36 14.34 -7.04
C LEU A 134 -5.55 13.70 -7.75
N GLU A 135 -5.29 12.69 -8.57
CA GLU A 135 -6.29 11.87 -9.23
C GLU A 135 -6.11 10.40 -8.90
N SER A 136 -7.22 9.66 -8.79
CA SER A 136 -7.20 8.22 -8.61
C SER A 136 -8.24 7.55 -9.52
N SER A 137 -7.86 6.42 -10.11
CA SER A 137 -8.71 5.67 -11.04
C SER A 137 -9.73 4.77 -10.32
N TYR A 138 -9.47 4.38 -9.08
CA TYR A 138 -10.31 3.44 -8.33
C TYR A 138 -11.11 4.18 -7.27
N SER A 139 -12.43 4.13 -7.39
CA SER A 139 -13.34 4.82 -6.47
C SER A 139 -14.54 3.96 -6.10
N VAL A 140 -15.12 4.26 -4.94
CA VAL A 140 -16.33 3.65 -4.41
C VAL A 140 -17.23 4.76 -3.83
N ILE A 141 -18.54 4.53 -3.80
CA ILE A 141 -19.45 5.39 -3.03
C ILE A 141 -19.63 4.76 -1.66
N PHE A 142 -19.19 5.46 -0.62
CA PHE A 142 -19.33 5.04 0.75
C PHE A 142 -19.87 6.19 1.61
N ASP A 143 -20.90 5.93 2.40
CA ASP A 143 -21.59 6.92 3.23
C ASP A 143 -22.01 8.17 2.42
N GLY A 144 -22.55 7.95 1.21
CA GLY A 144 -23.00 9.00 0.29
C GLY A 144 -21.88 9.86 -0.30
N LYS A 145 -20.61 9.53 -0.06
CA LYS A 145 -19.44 10.24 -0.57
C LYS A 145 -18.72 9.43 -1.63
N LYS A 146 -18.17 10.10 -2.65
CA LYS A 146 -17.21 9.47 -3.54
C LYS A 146 -15.86 9.40 -2.83
N CYS A 147 -15.37 8.18 -2.63
CA CYS A 147 -14.11 7.88 -1.96
C CYS A 147 -13.18 7.12 -2.88
N HIS A 148 -11.89 7.14 -2.55
CA HIS A 148 -10.84 6.47 -3.32
C HIS A 148 -9.99 5.60 -2.42
N TYR A 149 -9.55 4.47 -2.96
CA TYR A 149 -8.66 3.53 -2.27
C TYR A 149 -7.26 4.13 -2.11
N THR A 150 -6.72 4.02 -0.90
CA THR A 150 -5.35 4.45 -0.58
C THR A 150 -4.30 3.39 -0.91
N GLY A 151 -4.73 2.16 -1.18
CA GLY A 151 -3.84 1.00 -1.27
C GLY A 151 -3.44 0.44 0.10
N ILE A 152 -4.16 0.85 1.18
CA ILE A 152 -3.97 0.31 2.53
C ILE A 152 -5.23 -0.46 2.95
N SER A 153 -5.03 -1.65 3.51
CA SER A 153 -6.11 -2.48 4.05
C SER A 153 -5.67 -3.20 5.33
N LEU A 154 -6.62 -3.37 6.25
CA LEU A 154 -6.49 -4.21 7.43
C LEU A 154 -7.23 -5.51 7.18
N ILE A 155 -6.57 -6.65 7.35
CA ILE A 155 -7.08 -7.94 6.90
C ILE A 155 -6.86 -8.99 7.99
N ASN A 156 -7.90 -9.74 8.32
CA ASN A 156 -7.77 -10.99 9.07
C ASN A 156 -7.69 -12.15 8.06
N SER A 157 -6.47 -12.59 7.73
CA SER A 157 -6.26 -13.59 6.70
C SER A 157 -6.47 -15.03 7.13
N GLU A 158 -6.62 -15.31 8.43
CA GLU A 158 -6.84 -16.66 8.95
C GLU A 158 -8.12 -17.31 8.37
N ASN A 159 -9.11 -16.49 8.02
CA ASN A 159 -10.40 -16.93 7.52
C ASN A 159 -10.59 -16.68 6.01
N ILE A 160 -9.53 -16.32 5.29
CA ILE A 160 -9.61 -16.07 3.85
C ILE A 160 -9.38 -17.37 3.06
N PHE A 161 -10.44 -17.92 2.49
CA PHE A 161 -10.38 -19.03 1.54
C PHE A 161 -10.27 -18.56 0.09
N SER A 162 -10.89 -17.41 -0.22
CA SER A 162 -10.88 -16.75 -1.53
C SER A 162 -11.11 -15.26 -1.36
N LEU A 163 -10.53 -14.44 -2.24
CA LEU A 163 -10.85 -13.00 -2.33
C LEU A 163 -12.11 -12.71 -3.15
N GLU A 164 -12.74 -13.75 -3.71
CA GLU A 164 -14.00 -13.61 -4.43
C GLU A 164 -15.15 -13.44 -3.43
N ASN A 165 -15.95 -12.40 -3.62
CA ASN A 165 -17.16 -12.10 -2.82
C ASN A 165 -16.90 -11.87 -1.32
N LEU A 166 -15.75 -11.28 -0.96
CA LEU A 166 -15.52 -10.83 0.42
C LEU A 166 -16.37 -9.60 0.75
N ASP A 167 -16.97 -9.62 1.94
CA ASP A 167 -17.57 -8.42 2.52
C ASP A 167 -16.47 -7.42 2.88
N GLU A 168 -16.32 -6.41 2.06
CA GLU A 168 -15.35 -5.34 2.26
C GLU A 168 -15.94 -4.24 3.14
N ASN A 169 -15.29 -3.94 4.24
CA ASN A 169 -15.59 -2.80 5.11
C ASN A 169 -14.72 -1.61 4.72
N TYR A 170 -15.17 -0.42 5.08
CA TYR A 170 -14.48 0.81 4.73
C TYR A 170 -14.32 1.72 5.94
N VAL A 171 -13.16 2.40 5.99
CA VAL A 171 -12.86 3.48 6.93
C VAL A 171 -12.35 4.67 6.13
N ILE A 172 -12.93 5.86 6.35
CA ILE A 172 -12.47 7.09 5.72
C ILE A 172 -11.48 7.78 6.66
N ILE A 173 -10.26 8.01 6.18
CA ILE A 173 -9.23 8.79 6.86
C ILE A 173 -8.73 9.84 5.86
N ASP A 174 -9.19 11.09 5.99
CA ASP A 174 -8.80 12.19 5.10
C ASP A 174 -7.45 12.78 5.53
N ASP A 175 -6.36 12.05 5.22
CA ASP A 175 -4.99 12.47 5.49
C ASP A 175 -4.13 12.44 4.22
N LYS A 176 -3.36 13.52 3.98
CA LYS A 176 -2.49 13.62 2.81
C LYS A 176 -1.42 12.54 2.75
N ARG A 177 -0.98 12.01 3.91
CA ARG A 177 0.08 11.00 4.01
C ARG A 177 -0.29 9.68 3.35
N ILE A 178 -1.58 9.36 3.29
CA ILE A 178 -2.12 8.14 2.66
C ILE A 178 -2.87 8.41 1.36
N ALA A 179 -3.20 9.69 1.08
CA ALA A 179 -3.79 10.11 -0.18
C ALA A 179 -2.74 10.16 -1.31
N PHE A 180 -1.47 10.36 -0.96
CA PHE A 180 -0.40 10.63 -1.90
C PHE A 180 0.26 9.34 -2.42
N ASN A 181 -0.42 8.68 -3.37
CA ASN A 181 0.14 7.54 -4.10
C ASN A 181 0.92 8.05 -5.32
N LEU A 182 2.17 7.64 -5.42
CA LEU A 182 3.02 8.03 -6.55
C LEU A 182 2.66 7.20 -7.80
N ASN A 183 1.79 7.69 -8.67
CA ASN A 183 1.31 6.96 -9.85
C ASN A 183 1.72 7.58 -11.19
N SER A 184 2.04 8.87 -11.19
CA SER A 184 2.37 9.64 -12.39
C SER A 184 3.58 10.54 -12.15
N LYS A 185 4.15 11.09 -13.24
CA LYS A 185 5.18 12.12 -13.14
C LYS A 185 4.65 13.38 -12.44
N GLN A 186 3.38 13.71 -12.68
CA GLN A 186 2.73 14.85 -12.02
C GLN A 186 2.69 14.66 -10.49
N ASP A 187 2.37 13.46 -10.00
CA ASP A 187 2.39 13.18 -8.56
C ASP A 187 3.82 13.36 -7.99
N TYR A 188 4.84 12.92 -8.75
CA TYR A 188 6.24 13.10 -8.33
C TYR A 188 6.64 14.58 -8.27
N ASP A 189 6.21 15.39 -9.24
CA ASP A 189 6.49 16.83 -9.26
C ASP A 189 5.76 17.55 -8.09
N LEU A 190 4.52 17.15 -7.78
CA LEU A 190 3.75 17.66 -6.64
C LEU A 190 4.39 17.27 -5.30
N LEU A 191 5.01 16.10 -5.20
CA LEU A 191 5.69 15.63 -3.99
C LEU A 191 6.82 16.57 -3.56
N GLY A 192 7.52 17.19 -4.51
CA GLY A 192 8.57 18.18 -4.23
C GLY A 192 8.07 19.47 -3.57
N THR A 193 6.75 19.71 -3.57
CA THR A 193 6.09 20.89 -3.00
C THR A 193 5.22 20.57 -1.78
N ALA A 194 5.11 19.31 -1.36
CA ALA A 194 4.20 18.79 -0.32
C ALA A 194 4.73 18.95 1.13
#